data_786f086663b7faa487f7e56f05f79fd3
#
_entry.id   786f086663b7faa487f7e56f05f79fd3
#
_cell.length_a   1.000
_cell.length_b   1.000
_cell.length_c   1.000
_cell.angle_alpha   90.00
_cell.angle_beta   90.00
_cell.angle_gamma   90.00
#
_symmetry.space_group_name_H-M   'P 1'
#
loop_
_entity.id
_entity.type
_entity.pdbx_description
1 polymer ?
#
loop_
_entity_poly.entity_id
_entity_poly.type
_entity_poly.pdbx_seq_one_letter_code
_entity_poly.pdbx_strand_id
1 'polypeptide(L)'
;MPQRTVFFVSDGTGITAETFGNAILAQFEAKTRMVRLPFVDTVDKAHQVVRQINHSAELDGSRPIVFTTLVNMEVLEVIQGSCNGMLLDMFGMFVHPLEQELQIKSNHRIGRFSDASKSKEYQNRIEAINFSLAHDDGQSNRDLEQSDVILVGVSRSGKTPTSLYLAMQYGLKASNYPLIPEDFDRRQLPPALVPHKAKIFGLTIQPERLSEIRNERRPHSKYASLENCRNEVAEAEAMMRRTGIRWLSTTTKSIEEIATTILQEIHPGRLEY
;
A
#
# COMPACT_ATOMS: atom_id res chain seq x y z
N MET A 1 17.07 10.21 -24.12
CA MET A 1 16.00 9.47 -24.82
C MET A 1 14.75 10.31 -24.75
N PRO A 2 13.92 10.39 -25.82
CA PRO A 2 12.63 11.07 -25.73
C PRO A 2 11.78 10.42 -24.63
N GLN A 3 11.00 11.24 -23.93
CA GLN A 3 10.08 10.78 -22.87
C GLN A 3 8.93 10.03 -23.56
N ARG A 4 8.75 8.74 -23.24
CA ARG A 4 7.67 7.92 -23.81
C ARG A 4 6.44 7.96 -22.92
N THR A 5 5.25 8.18 -23.51
CA THR A 5 4.00 8.13 -22.74
C THR A 5 3.52 6.68 -22.58
N VAL A 6 3.10 6.36 -21.36
CA VAL A 6 2.49 5.09 -20.96
C VAL A 6 1.07 5.35 -20.49
N PHE A 7 0.11 4.65 -21.08
CA PHE A 7 -1.30 4.74 -20.75
C PHE A 7 -1.76 3.51 -19.99
N PHE A 8 -2.57 3.72 -18.96
CA PHE A 8 -3.26 2.68 -18.22
C PHE A 8 -4.76 2.82 -18.43
N VAL A 9 -5.33 1.97 -19.27
CA VAL A 9 -6.73 2.06 -19.71
C VAL A 9 -7.56 0.97 -19.07
N SER A 10 -8.70 1.34 -18.48
CA SER A 10 -9.58 0.40 -17.80
C SER A 10 -11.04 0.84 -17.87
N ASP A 11 -11.96 -0.11 -17.91
CA ASP A 11 -13.39 0.12 -17.69
C ASP A 11 -13.77 0.34 -16.23
N GLY A 12 -12.86 0.04 -15.29
CA GLY A 12 -12.93 0.36 -13.86
C GLY A 12 -12.02 1.53 -13.49
N THR A 13 -11.45 1.47 -12.26
CA THR A 13 -10.59 2.54 -11.70
C THR A 13 -9.21 2.65 -12.34
N GLY A 14 -8.75 1.63 -13.06
CA GLY A 14 -7.43 1.56 -13.68
C GLY A 14 -6.28 1.27 -12.71
N ILE A 15 -6.56 1.07 -11.42
CA ILE A 15 -5.52 0.81 -10.40
C ILE A 15 -4.73 -0.46 -10.72
N THR A 16 -5.39 -1.53 -11.12
CA THR A 16 -4.74 -2.80 -11.47
C THR A 16 -3.79 -2.64 -12.65
N ALA A 17 -4.24 -1.97 -13.72
CA ALA A 17 -3.41 -1.71 -14.89
C ALA A 17 -2.17 -0.87 -14.53
N GLU A 18 -2.36 0.16 -13.71
CA GLU A 18 -1.29 1.06 -13.25
C GLU A 18 -0.29 0.33 -12.36
N THR A 19 -0.76 -0.40 -11.34
CA THR A 19 0.11 -1.10 -10.39
C THR A 19 0.96 -2.17 -11.07
N PHE A 20 0.33 -2.99 -11.90
CA PHE A 20 1.04 -4.04 -12.63
C PHE A 20 1.99 -3.46 -13.69
N GLY A 21 1.52 -2.48 -14.46
CA GLY A 21 2.36 -1.82 -15.46
C GLY A 21 3.57 -1.11 -14.84
N ASN A 22 3.40 -0.45 -13.70
CA ASN A 22 4.51 0.15 -12.95
C ASN A 22 5.51 -0.89 -12.46
N ALA A 23 5.05 -2.04 -11.96
CA ALA A 23 5.92 -3.13 -11.52
C ALA A 23 6.77 -3.68 -12.68
N ILE A 24 6.20 -3.79 -13.88
CA ILE A 24 6.93 -4.20 -15.08
C ILE A 24 7.92 -3.09 -15.51
N LEU A 25 7.45 -1.84 -15.58
CA LEU A 25 8.27 -0.71 -16.05
C LEU A 25 9.46 -0.43 -15.13
N ALA A 26 9.34 -0.73 -13.83
CA ALA A 26 10.44 -0.63 -12.87
C ALA A 26 11.65 -1.52 -13.19
N GLN A 27 11.48 -2.53 -14.07
CA GLN A 27 12.58 -3.36 -14.55
C GLN A 27 13.43 -2.67 -15.65
N PHE A 28 13.00 -1.48 -16.11
CA PHE A 28 13.65 -0.75 -17.19
C PHE A 28 14.06 0.65 -16.73
N GLU A 29 15.27 1.06 -17.03
CA GLU A 29 15.77 2.43 -16.79
C GLU A 29 15.23 3.40 -17.88
N ALA A 30 13.91 3.52 -17.98
CA ALA A 30 13.27 4.36 -19.00
C ALA A 30 12.55 5.54 -18.35
N LYS A 31 12.75 6.75 -18.93
CA LYS A 31 11.94 7.92 -18.53
C LYS A 31 10.59 7.85 -19.21
N THR A 32 9.53 7.65 -18.43
CA THR A 32 8.16 7.55 -18.92
C THR A 32 7.28 8.64 -18.32
N ARG A 33 6.29 9.09 -19.10
CA ARG A 33 5.17 9.90 -18.62
C ARG A 33 3.96 8.98 -18.50
N MET A 34 3.39 8.87 -17.30
CA MET A 34 2.28 7.97 -17.00
C MET A 34 0.94 8.71 -17.07
N VAL A 35 -0.05 8.10 -17.70
CA VAL A 35 -1.42 8.63 -17.86
C VAL A 35 -2.41 7.52 -17.55
N ARG A 36 -3.24 7.69 -16.51
CA ARG A 36 -4.32 6.76 -16.19
C ARG A 36 -5.64 7.25 -16.81
N LEU A 37 -6.32 6.36 -17.52
CA LEU A 37 -7.60 6.57 -18.20
C LEU A 37 -8.63 5.58 -17.63
N PRO A 38 -9.28 5.91 -16.50
CA PRO A 38 -10.28 5.08 -15.87
C PRO A 38 -11.66 5.23 -16.52
N PHE A 39 -12.54 4.28 -16.22
CA PHE A 39 -13.96 4.29 -16.59
C PHE A 39 -14.22 4.40 -18.11
N VAL A 40 -13.38 3.73 -18.90
CA VAL A 40 -13.54 3.61 -20.36
C VAL A 40 -14.48 2.43 -20.63
N ASP A 41 -15.78 2.64 -20.39
CA ASP A 41 -16.84 1.65 -20.38
C ASP A 41 -17.76 1.71 -21.59
N THR A 42 -17.56 2.68 -22.50
CA THR A 42 -18.34 2.85 -23.72
C THR A 42 -17.45 3.01 -24.95
N VAL A 43 -18.01 2.68 -26.13
CA VAL A 43 -17.35 2.85 -27.44
C VAL A 43 -16.95 4.32 -27.69
N ASP A 44 -17.80 5.28 -27.29
CA ASP A 44 -17.48 6.70 -27.46
C ASP A 44 -16.24 7.12 -26.65
N LYS A 45 -16.13 6.63 -25.40
CA LYS A 45 -14.94 6.86 -24.57
C LYS A 45 -13.71 6.15 -25.16
N ALA A 46 -13.87 4.95 -25.72
CA ALA A 46 -12.79 4.26 -26.42
C ALA A 46 -12.23 5.11 -27.58
N HIS A 47 -13.10 5.69 -28.39
CA HIS A 47 -12.66 6.61 -29.47
C HIS A 47 -11.95 7.86 -28.95
N GLN A 48 -12.37 8.41 -27.78
CA GLN A 48 -11.65 9.53 -27.15
C GLN A 48 -10.27 9.12 -26.71
N VAL A 49 -10.13 7.96 -26.06
CA VAL A 49 -8.87 7.38 -25.62
C VAL A 49 -7.94 7.14 -26.80
N VAL A 50 -8.43 6.54 -27.89
CA VAL A 50 -7.65 6.33 -29.12
C VAL A 50 -7.09 7.64 -29.66
N ARG A 51 -7.91 8.68 -29.75
CA ARG A 51 -7.42 10.01 -30.19
C ARG A 51 -6.32 10.55 -29.29
N GLN A 52 -6.47 10.41 -27.97
CA GLN A 52 -5.47 10.87 -27.01
C GLN A 52 -4.14 10.10 -27.11
N ILE A 53 -4.21 8.77 -27.28
CA ILE A 53 -3.03 7.93 -27.44
C ILE A 53 -2.31 8.26 -28.76
N ASN A 54 -3.07 8.36 -29.86
CA ASN A 54 -2.51 8.65 -31.18
C ASN A 54 -1.87 10.05 -31.23
N HIS A 55 -2.51 11.04 -30.61
CA HIS A 55 -1.94 12.38 -30.48
C HIS A 55 -0.64 12.38 -29.66
N SER A 56 -0.56 11.57 -28.57
CA SER A 56 0.69 11.43 -27.82
C SER A 56 1.79 10.78 -28.64
N ALA A 57 1.46 9.84 -29.53
CA ALA A 57 2.43 9.25 -30.44
C ALA A 57 3.06 10.30 -31.38
N GLU A 58 2.25 11.24 -31.86
CA GLU A 58 2.72 12.36 -32.70
C GLU A 58 3.61 13.32 -31.91
N LEU A 59 3.18 13.71 -30.71
CA LEU A 59 3.94 14.65 -29.88
C LEU A 59 5.27 14.09 -29.39
N ASP A 60 5.29 12.84 -28.94
CA ASP A 60 6.47 12.20 -28.37
C ASP A 60 7.44 11.70 -29.48
N GLY A 61 6.99 11.66 -30.74
CA GLY A 61 7.75 11.06 -31.84
C GLY A 61 8.08 9.58 -31.60
N SER A 62 7.32 8.91 -30.73
CA SER A 62 7.56 7.53 -30.31
C SER A 62 6.24 6.81 -30.02
N ARG A 63 6.21 5.51 -30.30
CA ARG A 63 5.04 4.67 -30.05
C ARG A 63 4.70 4.59 -28.56
N PRO A 64 3.53 5.06 -28.08
CA PRO A 64 3.12 4.92 -26.68
C PRO A 64 2.97 3.47 -26.25
N ILE A 65 3.10 3.20 -24.96
CA ILE A 65 2.80 1.89 -24.37
C ILE A 65 1.42 1.99 -23.71
N VAL A 66 0.57 0.99 -23.92
CA VAL A 66 -0.82 0.99 -23.43
C VAL A 66 -1.09 -0.31 -22.69
N PHE A 67 -1.17 -0.25 -21.37
CA PHE A 67 -1.64 -1.36 -20.55
C PHE A 67 -3.16 -1.28 -20.42
N THR A 68 -3.87 -2.38 -20.71
CA THR A 68 -5.32 -2.42 -20.55
C THR A 68 -5.77 -3.52 -19.61
N THR A 69 -6.85 -3.20 -18.86
CA THR A 69 -7.64 -4.16 -18.09
C THR A 69 -9.11 -4.02 -18.44
N LEU A 70 -9.39 -3.97 -19.74
CA LEU A 70 -10.74 -3.89 -20.29
C LEU A 70 -11.39 -5.26 -20.33
N VAL A 71 -12.61 -5.33 -19.83
CA VAL A 71 -13.45 -6.53 -19.82
C VAL A 71 -14.49 -6.46 -20.94
N ASN A 72 -14.92 -5.26 -21.32
CA ASN A 72 -15.84 -5.03 -22.40
C ASN A 72 -15.13 -5.21 -23.75
N MET A 73 -15.50 -6.28 -24.47
CA MET A 73 -14.87 -6.63 -25.74
C MET A 73 -15.10 -5.59 -26.85
N GLU A 74 -16.27 -4.95 -26.90
CA GLU A 74 -16.55 -3.90 -27.92
C GLU A 74 -15.62 -2.70 -27.74
N VAL A 75 -15.39 -2.30 -26.50
CA VAL A 75 -14.46 -1.21 -26.14
C VAL A 75 -13.02 -1.59 -26.48
N LEU A 76 -12.64 -2.82 -26.17
CA LEU A 76 -11.29 -3.35 -26.44
C LEU A 76 -11.03 -3.41 -27.96
N GLU A 77 -11.97 -3.89 -28.76
CA GLU A 77 -11.87 -3.98 -30.23
C GLU A 77 -11.65 -2.60 -30.87
N VAL A 78 -12.33 -1.56 -30.40
CA VAL A 78 -12.11 -0.18 -30.87
C VAL A 78 -10.70 0.28 -30.62
N ILE A 79 -10.17 0.01 -29.42
CA ILE A 79 -8.81 0.42 -29.07
C ILE A 79 -7.79 -0.40 -29.84
N GLN A 80 -7.97 -1.72 -29.96
CA GLN A 80 -7.08 -2.60 -30.73
C GLN A 80 -7.01 -2.22 -32.20
N GLY A 81 -8.18 -1.91 -32.81
CA GLY A 81 -8.27 -1.61 -34.23
C GLY A 81 -7.77 -0.23 -34.64
N SER A 82 -7.71 0.74 -33.70
CA SER A 82 -7.49 2.15 -34.08
C SER A 82 -6.34 2.82 -33.32
N CYS A 83 -5.72 2.13 -32.36
CA CYS A 83 -4.67 2.68 -31.52
C CYS A 83 -3.29 2.47 -32.14
N ASN A 84 -2.50 3.55 -32.29
CA ASN A 84 -1.10 3.49 -32.72
C ASN A 84 -0.11 3.11 -31.58
N GLY A 85 -0.62 2.84 -30.39
CA GLY A 85 0.17 2.42 -29.23
C GLY A 85 0.57 0.94 -29.28
N MET A 86 1.58 0.57 -28.49
CA MET A 86 1.87 -0.83 -28.17
C MET A 86 0.86 -1.29 -27.11
N LEU A 87 -0.16 -2.02 -27.53
CA LEU A 87 -1.23 -2.50 -26.66
C LEU A 87 -0.79 -3.78 -25.95
N LEU A 88 -0.92 -3.77 -24.62
CA LEU A 88 -0.69 -4.89 -23.72
C LEU A 88 -2.01 -5.18 -22.99
N ASP A 89 -2.78 -6.09 -23.54
CA ASP A 89 -4.05 -6.53 -22.95
C ASP A 89 -3.78 -7.53 -21.84
N MET A 90 -3.81 -7.04 -20.61
CA MET A 90 -3.48 -7.84 -19.43
C MET A 90 -4.50 -8.93 -19.15
N PHE A 91 -5.78 -8.67 -19.37
CA PHE A 91 -6.80 -9.69 -19.16
C PHE A 91 -6.78 -10.76 -20.24
N GLY A 92 -6.65 -10.39 -21.49
CA GLY A 92 -6.54 -11.36 -22.59
C GLY A 92 -5.35 -12.31 -22.44
N MET A 93 -4.21 -11.79 -21.96
CA MET A 93 -3.02 -12.60 -21.73
C MET A 93 -3.19 -13.66 -20.64
N PHE A 94 -3.98 -13.40 -19.58
CA PHE A 94 -4.10 -14.29 -18.43
C PHE A 94 -5.45 -15.01 -18.36
N VAL A 95 -6.55 -14.40 -18.80
CA VAL A 95 -7.89 -14.97 -18.70
C VAL A 95 -8.01 -16.23 -19.56
N HIS A 96 -7.55 -16.17 -20.80
CA HIS A 96 -7.68 -17.31 -21.72
C HIS A 96 -6.93 -18.57 -21.26
N PRO A 97 -5.65 -18.51 -20.83
CA PRO A 97 -4.98 -19.66 -20.22
C PRO A 97 -5.69 -20.20 -18.97
N LEU A 98 -6.23 -19.32 -18.14
CA LEU A 98 -6.98 -19.72 -16.94
C LEU A 98 -8.32 -20.38 -17.28
N GLU A 99 -9.03 -19.93 -18.31
CA GLU A 99 -10.24 -20.60 -18.79
C GLU A 99 -9.97 -22.03 -19.25
N GLN A 100 -8.84 -22.24 -19.90
CA GLN A 100 -8.42 -23.56 -20.34
C GLN A 100 -8.06 -24.48 -19.16
N GLU A 101 -7.29 -23.99 -18.21
CA GLU A 101 -6.86 -24.77 -17.05
C GLU A 101 -8.02 -25.09 -16.10
N LEU A 102 -8.86 -24.06 -15.80
CA LEU A 102 -9.99 -24.20 -14.90
C LEU A 102 -11.22 -24.88 -15.54
N GLN A 103 -11.24 -25.04 -16.86
CA GLN A 103 -12.39 -25.54 -17.64
C GLN A 103 -13.68 -24.72 -17.40
N ILE A 104 -13.53 -23.42 -17.08
CA ILE A 104 -14.62 -22.49 -16.78
C ILE A 104 -14.46 -21.26 -17.63
N LYS A 105 -15.53 -20.81 -18.29
CA LYS A 105 -15.55 -19.56 -19.05
C LYS A 105 -15.62 -18.35 -18.13
N SER A 106 -14.80 -17.34 -18.40
CA SER A 106 -14.88 -16.03 -17.77
C SER A 106 -16.26 -15.41 -18.03
N ASN A 107 -16.81 -14.76 -17.03
CA ASN A 107 -18.10 -14.07 -17.15
C ASN A 107 -17.98 -12.60 -17.56
N HIS A 108 -16.78 -12.11 -17.83
CA HIS A 108 -16.47 -10.76 -18.29
C HIS A 108 -17.21 -9.64 -17.53
N ARG A 109 -17.43 -9.79 -16.20
CA ARG A 109 -18.12 -8.79 -15.39
C ARG A 109 -17.14 -7.73 -14.88
N ILE A 110 -17.46 -6.48 -15.19
CA ILE A 110 -16.75 -5.29 -14.68
C ILE A 110 -17.02 -5.16 -13.18
N GLY A 111 -15.97 -4.84 -12.40
CA GLY A 111 -16.13 -4.37 -11.03
C GLY A 111 -16.49 -5.42 -9.99
N ARG A 112 -16.29 -6.72 -10.23
CA ARG A 112 -16.51 -7.76 -9.21
C ARG A 112 -15.72 -7.53 -7.91
N PHE A 113 -14.60 -6.84 -8.00
CA PHE A 113 -13.83 -6.37 -6.84
C PHE A 113 -14.52 -5.23 -6.09
N SER A 114 -15.47 -4.51 -6.72
CA SER A 114 -16.19 -3.36 -6.14
C SER A 114 -17.61 -3.67 -5.66
N ASP A 115 -18.18 -4.85 -5.96
CA ASP A 115 -19.43 -5.32 -5.33
C ASP A 115 -19.26 -5.65 -3.82
N ALA A 116 -18.03 -5.42 -3.34
CA ALA A 116 -17.64 -5.58 -1.95
C ALA A 116 -18.37 -4.67 -0.96
N SER A 117 -19.07 -3.62 -1.40
CA SER A 117 -19.74 -2.65 -0.49
C SER A 117 -20.82 -3.27 0.42
N LYS A 118 -21.30 -4.48 0.09
CA LYS A 118 -22.26 -5.24 0.90
C LYS A 118 -21.65 -6.49 1.54
N SER A 119 -20.35 -6.77 1.29
CA SER A 119 -19.69 -7.94 1.86
C SER A 119 -19.33 -7.70 3.32
N LYS A 120 -19.36 -8.76 4.12
CA LYS A 120 -18.87 -8.73 5.51
C LYS A 120 -17.42 -8.27 5.58
N GLU A 121 -16.64 -8.57 4.56
CA GLU A 121 -15.23 -8.15 4.44
C GLU A 121 -15.08 -6.63 4.33
N TYR A 122 -15.95 -5.97 3.56
CA TYR A 122 -15.94 -4.50 3.46
C TYR A 122 -16.31 -3.85 4.80
N GLN A 123 -17.34 -4.37 5.48
CA GLN A 123 -17.75 -3.87 6.80
C GLN A 123 -16.63 -4.06 7.82
N ASN A 124 -15.99 -5.23 7.87
CA ASN A 124 -14.85 -5.51 8.72
C ASN A 124 -13.68 -4.55 8.44
N ARG A 125 -13.44 -4.24 7.17
CA ARG A 125 -12.38 -3.29 6.77
C ARG A 125 -12.67 -1.88 7.24
N ILE A 126 -13.92 -1.39 7.09
CA ILE A 126 -14.34 -0.07 7.60
C ILE A 126 -14.20 -0.02 9.12
N GLU A 127 -14.64 -1.08 9.81
CA GLU A 127 -14.49 -1.19 11.26
C GLU A 127 -13.02 -1.16 11.69
N ALA A 128 -12.14 -1.88 11.00
CA ALA A 128 -10.70 -1.88 11.27
C ALA A 128 -10.07 -0.50 11.04
N ILE A 129 -10.47 0.22 9.98
CA ILE A 129 -10.01 1.59 9.73
C ILE A 129 -10.44 2.53 10.85
N ASN A 130 -11.72 2.50 11.24
CA ASN A 130 -12.23 3.33 12.32
C ASN A 130 -11.53 3.02 13.65
N PHE A 131 -11.30 1.73 13.93
CA PHE A 131 -10.55 1.29 15.11
C PHE A 131 -9.13 1.86 15.09
N SER A 132 -8.41 1.73 13.98
CA SER A 132 -7.02 2.20 13.87
C SER A 132 -6.92 3.72 14.00
N LEU A 133 -7.88 4.48 13.47
CA LEU A 133 -7.94 5.94 13.63
C LEU A 133 -8.22 6.34 15.09
N ALA A 134 -9.10 5.62 15.79
CA ALA A 134 -9.41 5.88 17.19
C ALA A 134 -8.27 5.53 18.15
N HIS A 135 -7.35 4.65 17.73
CA HIS A 135 -6.22 4.16 18.52
C HIS A 135 -4.85 4.60 17.96
N ASP A 136 -4.85 5.74 17.24
CA ASP A 136 -3.61 6.35 16.74
C ASP A 136 -2.95 7.21 17.83
N ASP A 137 -1.61 7.18 17.87
CA ASP A 137 -0.76 7.97 18.78
C ASP A 137 -1.11 7.85 20.28
N GLY A 138 -1.61 6.70 20.71
CA GLY A 138 -1.91 6.47 22.13
C GLY A 138 -3.08 7.30 22.68
N GLN A 139 -3.92 7.85 21.80
CA GLN A 139 -5.11 8.63 22.20
C GLN A 139 -6.10 7.81 23.03
N SER A 140 -6.10 6.49 22.85
CA SER A 140 -6.87 5.58 23.69
C SER A 140 -6.07 4.31 24.00
N ASN A 141 -5.84 4.07 25.29
CA ASN A 141 -5.38 2.76 25.79
C ASN A 141 -6.56 1.83 26.11
N ARG A 142 -7.79 2.24 25.74
CA ARG A 142 -8.98 1.42 25.92
C ARG A 142 -9.09 0.43 24.78
N ASP A 143 -9.71 -0.69 25.03
CA ASP A 143 -10.04 -1.71 24.02
C ASP A 143 -8.84 -2.28 23.23
N LEU A 144 -7.62 -2.20 23.78
CA LEU A 144 -6.41 -2.81 23.18
C LEU A 144 -6.54 -4.33 23.01
N GLU A 145 -7.42 -4.96 23.78
CA GLU A 145 -7.79 -6.37 23.63
C GLU A 145 -8.43 -6.69 22.28
N GLN A 146 -9.10 -5.72 21.67
CA GLN A 146 -9.72 -5.86 20.34
C GLN A 146 -8.71 -5.71 19.19
N SER A 147 -7.50 -5.23 19.48
CA SER A 147 -6.44 -5.13 18.47
C SER A 147 -6.04 -6.51 17.96
N ASP A 148 -5.88 -6.65 16.66
CA ASP A 148 -5.19 -7.78 16.03
C ASP A 148 -3.67 -7.60 16.15
N VAL A 149 -3.18 -6.36 16.07
CA VAL A 149 -1.78 -5.98 16.24
C VAL A 149 -1.64 -4.63 16.96
N ILE A 150 -0.63 -4.50 17.82
CA ILE A 150 -0.27 -3.26 18.49
C ILE A 150 1.14 -2.85 18.05
N LEU A 151 1.25 -1.76 17.32
CA LEU A 151 2.52 -1.23 16.84
C LEU A 151 3.15 -0.33 17.90
N VAL A 152 4.38 -0.65 18.32
CA VAL A 152 5.15 0.16 19.27
C VAL A 152 6.41 0.72 18.62
N GLY A 153 6.88 1.84 19.11
CA GLY A 153 8.14 2.47 18.65
C GLY A 153 8.14 3.97 18.89
N VAL A 154 9.27 4.61 18.64
CA VAL A 154 9.42 6.05 18.82
C VAL A 154 8.47 6.85 17.91
N SER A 155 8.17 8.08 18.28
CA SER A 155 7.39 8.98 17.41
C SER A 155 8.07 9.14 16.05
N ARG A 156 7.31 9.02 14.96
CA ARG A 156 7.76 9.06 13.56
C ARG A 156 8.52 7.83 13.04
N SER A 157 8.39 6.70 13.70
CA SER A 157 8.92 5.41 13.20
C SER A 157 8.02 4.72 12.16
N GLY A 158 6.98 5.38 11.64
CA GLY A 158 6.11 4.81 10.61
C GLY A 158 4.88 4.05 11.14
N LYS A 159 4.57 4.09 12.44
CA LYS A 159 3.44 3.35 13.05
C LYS A 159 2.09 3.71 12.42
N THR A 160 1.73 4.98 12.40
CA THR A 160 0.44 5.46 11.86
C THR A 160 0.20 5.02 10.41
N PRO A 161 1.11 5.25 9.44
CA PRO A 161 0.86 4.79 8.09
C PRO A 161 0.78 3.27 8.00
N THR A 162 1.55 2.53 8.80
CA THR A 162 1.50 1.06 8.81
C THR A 162 0.19 0.54 9.39
N SER A 163 -0.30 1.11 10.52
CA SER A 163 -1.59 0.71 11.12
C SER A 163 -2.75 0.94 10.16
N LEU A 164 -2.77 2.08 9.49
CA LEU A 164 -3.79 2.38 8.49
C LEU A 164 -3.70 1.45 7.27
N TYR A 165 -2.50 1.15 6.78
CA TYR A 165 -2.33 0.22 5.68
C TYR A 165 -2.81 -1.20 6.02
N LEU A 166 -2.47 -1.71 7.23
CA LEU A 166 -2.95 -2.99 7.73
C LEU A 166 -4.48 -3.04 7.81
N ALA A 167 -5.11 -1.96 8.27
CA ALA A 167 -6.56 -1.85 8.34
C ALA A 167 -7.22 -1.79 6.95
N MET A 168 -6.68 -0.96 6.05
CA MET A 168 -7.23 -0.75 4.72
C MET A 168 -7.06 -1.95 3.81
N GLN A 169 -5.89 -2.59 3.84
CA GLN A 169 -5.55 -3.67 2.92
C GLN A 169 -6.00 -5.04 3.44
N TYR A 170 -5.85 -5.28 4.74
CA TYR A 170 -6.05 -6.60 5.34
C TYR A 170 -7.21 -6.66 6.34
N GLY A 171 -7.89 -5.53 6.62
CA GLY A 171 -8.99 -5.47 7.58
C GLY A 171 -8.56 -5.79 9.01
N LEU A 172 -7.29 -5.50 9.37
CA LEU A 172 -6.76 -5.73 10.71
C LEU A 172 -6.97 -4.52 11.61
N LYS A 173 -7.50 -4.73 12.80
CA LYS A 173 -7.58 -3.73 13.86
C LYS A 173 -6.18 -3.49 14.43
N ALA A 174 -5.49 -2.49 13.88
CA ALA A 174 -4.14 -2.13 14.30
C ALA A 174 -4.18 -0.89 15.18
N SER A 175 -3.70 -1.00 16.41
CA SER A 175 -3.46 0.15 17.29
C SER A 175 -1.99 0.55 17.26
N ASN A 176 -1.71 1.81 17.61
CA ASN A 176 -0.35 2.29 17.69
C ASN A 176 -0.07 2.96 19.05
N TYR A 177 1.03 2.58 19.63
CA TYR A 177 1.49 3.10 20.91
C TYR A 177 2.88 3.74 20.76
N PRO A 178 2.98 5.08 20.80
CA PRO A 178 4.26 5.76 20.78
C PRO A 178 4.98 5.55 22.13
N LEU A 179 6.18 5.00 22.09
CA LEU A 179 7.04 4.95 23.27
C LEU A 179 7.55 6.37 23.59
N ILE A 180 7.40 6.76 24.84
CA ILE A 180 7.77 8.08 25.36
C ILE A 180 8.89 7.96 26.39
N PRO A 181 9.61 9.06 26.74
CA PRO A 181 10.72 9.03 27.70
C PRO A 181 10.35 8.36 29.02
N GLU A 182 9.14 8.58 29.52
CA GLU A 182 8.65 8.01 30.78
C GLU A 182 8.52 6.46 30.72
N ASP A 183 8.32 5.90 29.53
CA ASP A 183 8.31 4.44 29.33
C ASP A 183 9.74 3.88 29.40
N PHE A 184 10.73 4.63 28.90
CA PHE A 184 12.14 4.22 28.96
C PHE A 184 12.69 4.20 30.39
N ASP A 185 12.31 5.18 31.21
CA ASP A 185 12.73 5.27 32.62
C ASP A 185 12.29 4.04 33.42
N ARG A 186 11.14 3.47 33.09
CA ARG A 186 10.61 2.27 33.75
C ARG A 186 11.36 0.98 33.41
N ARG A 187 12.13 0.97 32.31
CA ARG A 187 12.86 -0.20 31.80
C ARG A 187 11.98 -1.45 31.59
N GLN A 188 10.68 -1.30 31.55
CA GLN A 188 9.68 -2.35 31.41
C GLN A 188 8.64 -1.92 30.37
N LEU A 189 7.93 -2.92 29.83
CA LEU A 189 6.81 -2.63 28.94
C LEU A 189 5.77 -1.78 29.68
N PRO A 190 5.18 -0.75 29.02
CA PRO A 190 4.10 0.03 29.59
C PRO A 190 2.99 -0.89 30.15
N PRO A 191 2.46 -0.62 31.37
CA PRO A 191 1.51 -1.52 32.03
C PRO A 191 0.28 -1.86 31.16
N ALA A 192 -0.19 -0.90 30.35
CA ALA A 192 -1.31 -1.11 29.43
C ALA A 192 -1.01 -2.14 28.34
N LEU A 193 0.26 -2.35 28.00
CA LEU A 193 0.70 -3.27 26.95
C LEU A 193 1.02 -4.68 27.45
N VAL A 194 1.29 -4.83 28.75
CA VAL A 194 1.70 -6.12 29.33
C VAL A 194 0.72 -7.26 29.04
N PRO A 195 -0.62 -7.08 29.17
CA PRO A 195 -1.59 -8.14 28.89
C PRO A 195 -1.62 -8.56 27.43
N HIS A 196 -1.15 -7.68 26.52
CA HIS A 196 -1.28 -7.84 25.07
C HIS A 196 0.04 -8.16 24.37
N LYS A 197 1.07 -8.57 25.11
CA LYS A 197 2.44 -8.77 24.63
C LYS A 197 2.52 -9.63 23.35
N ALA A 198 1.70 -10.64 23.21
CA ALA A 198 1.68 -11.54 22.06
C ALA A 198 1.25 -10.85 20.74
N LYS A 199 0.54 -9.70 20.84
CA LYS A 199 0.04 -8.91 19.69
C LYS A 199 0.96 -7.73 19.38
N ILE A 200 2.02 -7.51 20.13
CA ILE A 200 2.89 -6.34 19.96
C ILE A 200 3.94 -6.61 18.90
N PHE A 201 4.11 -5.63 18.02
CA PHE A 201 5.19 -5.59 17.04
C PHE A 201 5.88 -4.22 17.06
N GLY A 202 7.20 -4.22 17.09
CA GLY A 202 8.01 -3.02 17.18
C GLY A 202 8.39 -2.45 15.79
N LEU A 203 8.38 -1.13 15.69
CA LEU A 203 8.94 -0.42 14.53
C LEU A 203 10.05 0.50 15.00
N THR A 204 11.24 0.33 14.42
CA THR A 204 12.38 1.20 14.62
C THR A 204 12.78 1.90 13.32
N ILE A 205 13.65 2.90 13.42
CA ILE A 205 14.13 3.70 12.29
C ILE A 205 15.56 4.17 12.61
N GLN A 206 16.41 4.34 11.60
CA GLN A 206 17.74 4.92 11.82
C GLN A 206 17.63 6.34 12.39
N PRO A 207 18.43 6.69 13.43
CA PRO A 207 18.35 7.99 14.08
C PRO A 207 18.55 9.18 13.14
N GLU A 208 19.43 9.06 12.16
CA GLU A 208 19.70 10.08 11.16
C GLU A 208 18.42 10.36 10.34
N ARG A 209 17.78 9.31 9.85
CA ARG A 209 16.53 9.43 9.10
C ARG A 209 15.39 9.96 9.97
N LEU A 210 15.32 9.54 11.21
CA LEU A 210 14.35 10.06 12.18
C LEU A 210 14.52 11.56 12.41
N SER A 211 15.77 12.00 12.57
CA SER A 211 16.10 13.42 12.75
C SER A 211 15.66 14.26 11.54
N GLU A 212 15.89 13.79 10.31
CA GLU A 212 15.43 14.44 9.09
C GLU A 212 13.90 14.61 9.09
N ILE A 213 13.15 13.53 9.28
CA ILE A 213 11.67 13.53 9.30
C ILE A 213 11.11 14.45 10.39
N ARG A 214 11.73 14.45 11.57
CA ARG A 214 11.30 15.31 12.68
C ARG A 214 11.61 16.78 12.42
N ASN A 215 12.74 17.09 11.75
CA ASN A 215 13.11 18.45 11.36
C ASN A 215 12.19 19.05 10.30
N GLU A 216 11.67 18.26 9.36
CA GLU A 216 10.65 18.71 8.41
C GLU A 216 9.39 19.23 9.12
N ARG A 217 9.03 18.65 10.27
CA ARG A 217 7.83 19.01 11.04
C ARG A 217 8.08 20.09 12.08
N ARG A 218 9.21 20.03 12.79
CA ARG A 218 9.61 20.94 13.86
C ARG A 218 11.10 21.29 13.73
N PRO A 219 11.45 22.20 12.83
CA PRO A 219 12.85 22.55 12.60
C PRO A 219 13.55 23.03 13.88
N HIS A 220 14.82 22.64 14.02
CA HIS A 220 15.73 23.06 15.11
C HIS A 220 15.23 22.79 16.54
N SER A 221 14.31 21.88 16.73
CA SER A 221 13.81 21.51 18.04
C SER A 221 14.69 20.44 18.70
N LYS A 222 14.71 20.41 20.04
CA LYS A 222 15.35 19.32 20.81
C LYS A 222 14.79 17.96 20.39
N TYR A 223 13.49 17.90 20.11
CA TYR A 223 12.80 16.68 19.62
C TYR A 223 13.39 16.13 18.31
N ALA A 224 13.86 17.01 17.43
CA ALA A 224 14.42 16.64 16.13
C ALA A 224 15.96 16.51 16.16
N SER A 225 16.62 16.85 17.29
CA SER A 225 18.09 16.75 17.36
C SER A 225 18.54 15.29 17.17
N LEU A 226 19.64 15.10 16.47
CA LEU A 226 20.20 13.77 16.20
C LEU A 226 20.56 13.02 17.49
N GLU A 227 21.07 13.73 18.49
CA GLU A 227 21.37 13.16 19.79
C GLU A 227 20.13 12.60 20.46
N ASN A 228 19.04 13.37 20.51
CA ASN A 228 17.77 12.90 21.09
C ASN A 228 17.20 11.71 20.31
N CYS A 229 17.28 11.75 18.98
CA CYS A 229 16.82 10.64 18.13
C CYS A 229 17.63 9.35 18.41
N ARG A 230 18.96 9.45 18.57
CA ARG A 230 19.82 8.32 18.91
C ARG A 230 19.46 7.74 20.27
N ASN A 231 19.25 8.57 21.27
CA ASN A 231 18.89 8.13 22.61
C ASN A 231 17.52 7.43 22.61
N GLU A 232 16.49 8.04 22.02
CA GLU A 232 15.15 7.44 22.00
C GLU A 232 15.11 6.11 21.22
N VAL A 233 15.77 6.02 20.08
CA VAL A 233 15.84 4.79 19.29
C VAL A 233 16.57 3.69 20.06
N ALA A 234 17.73 4.00 20.66
CA ALA A 234 18.50 3.04 21.44
C ALA A 234 17.70 2.49 22.64
N GLU A 235 16.99 3.35 23.37
CA GLU A 235 16.16 2.94 24.50
C GLU A 235 14.95 2.10 24.05
N ALA A 236 14.28 2.48 22.95
CA ALA A 236 13.17 1.71 22.40
C ALA A 236 13.62 0.30 21.97
N GLU A 237 14.73 0.19 21.27
CA GLU A 237 15.28 -1.10 20.84
C GLU A 237 15.75 -1.94 22.05
N ALA A 238 16.37 -1.32 23.04
CA ALA A 238 16.77 -1.99 24.26
C ALA A 238 15.55 -2.51 25.04
N MET A 239 14.46 -1.76 25.11
CA MET A 239 13.19 -2.20 25.70
C MET A 239 12.61 -3.38 24.93
N MET A 240 12.47 -3.29 23.61
CA MET A 240 11.94 -4.37 22.77
C MET A 240 12.78 -5.65 22.93
N ARG A 241 14.10 -5.53 22.95
CA ARG A 241 15.03 -6.66 23.18
C ARG A 241 14.81 -7.29 24.54
N ARG A 242 14.78 -6.49 25.64
CA ARG A 242 14.57 -6.99 27.01
C ARG A 242 13.23 -7.69 27.17
N THR A 243 12.19 -7.16 26.51
CA THR A 243 10.84 -7.70 26.64
C THR A 243 10.54 -8.81 25.63
N GLY A 244 11.47 -9.12 24.70
CA GLY A 244 11.29 -10.15 23.69
C GLY A 244 10.22 -9.80 22.65
N ILE A 245 9.99 -8.49 22.40
CA ILE A 245 9.13 -8.01 21.33
C ILE A 245 9.92 -8.07 20.02
N ARG A 246 9.32 -8.64 18.99
CA ARG A 246 9.88 -8.63 17.63
C ARG A 246 9.73 -7.25 17.02
N TRP A 247 10.72 -6.81 16.26
CA TRP A 247 10.68 -5.51 15.57
C TRP A 247 11.40 -5.53 14.24
N LEU A 248 11.12 -4.54 13.40
CA LEU A 248 11.85 -4.29 12.16
C LEU A 248 12.21 -2.80 12.01
N SER A 249 13.21 -2.53 11.17
CA SER A 249 13.55 -1.15 10.78
C SER A 249 12.75 -0.74 9.56
N THR A 250 12.16 0.47 9.65
CA THR A 250 11.35 1.06 8.57
C THR A 250 12.17 1.96 7.64
N THR A 251 13.48 2.12 7.89
CA THR A 251 14.34 3.12 7.23
C THR A 251 14.33 3.04 5.71
N THR A 252 14.40 1.82 5.17
CA THR A 252 14.51 1.57 3.72
C THR A 252 13.38 0.70 3.18
N LYS A 253 12.38 0.41 3.99
CA LYS A 253 11.28 -0.48 3.63
C LYS A 253 10.04 0.31 3.22
N SER A 254 9.35 -0.18 2.21
CA SER A 254 8.02 0.30 1.86
C SER A 254 6.98 -0.11 2.91
N ILE A 255 5.83 0.57 2.93
CA ILE A 255 4.72 0.23 3.82
C ILE A 255 4.22 -1.20 3.58
N GLU A 256 4.21 -1.63 2.32
CA GLU A 256 3.82 -2.96 1.88
C GLU A 256 4.75 -4.04 2.46
N GLU A 257 6.05 -3.82 2.38
CA GLU A 257 7.06 -4.73 2.94
C GLU A 257 6.95 -4.83 4.47
N ILE A 258 6.74 -3.68 5.14
CA ILE A 258 6.54 -3.63 6.59
C ILE A 258 5.30 -4.42 6.98
N ALA A 259 4.16 -4.15 6.34
CA ALA A 259 2.90 -4.80 6.62
C ALA A 259 2.96 -6.31 6.35
N THR A 260 3.57 -6.72 5.23
CA THR A 260 3.75 -8.14 4.90
C THR A 260 4.60 -8.86 5.95
N THR A 261 5.70 -8.24 6.41
CA THR A 261 6.54 -8.80 7.48
C THR A 261 5.75 -8.96 8.78
N ILE A 262 4.96 -7.96 9.16
CA ILE A 262 4.10 -8.02 10.36
C ILE A 262 3.10 -9.17 10.26
N LEU A 263 2.46 -9.33 9.10
CA LEU A 263 1.51 -10.43 8.88
C LEU A 263 2.15 -11.80 9.00
N GLN A 264 3.31 -12.00 8.39
CA GLN A 264 4.05 -13.26 8.49
C GLN A 264 4.39 -13.63 9.94
N GLU A 265 4.67 -12.64 10.76
CA GLU A 265 5.13 -12.82 12.13
C GLU A 265 3.98 -12.98 13.15
N ILE A 266 2.85 -12.30 12.95
CA ILE A 266 1.73 -12.26 13.90
C ILE A 266 0.55 -13.12 13.45
N HIS A 267 0.27 -13.15 12.15
CA HIS A 267 -0.87 -13.85 11.56
C HIS A 267 -0.47 -14.63 10.29
N PRO A 268 0.42 -15.63 10.38
CA PRO A 268 0.92 -16.35 9.19
C PRO A 268 -0.21 -16.98 8.38
N GLY A 269 -1.30 -17.44 9.01
CA GLY A 269 -2.46 -18.03 8.32
C GLY A 269 -3.33 -17.03 7.54
N ARG A 270 -3.10 -15.72 7.66
CA ARG A 270 -3.82 -14.71 6.85
C ARG A 270 -3.15 -14.39 5.50
N LEU A 271 -2.04 -15.00 5.20
CA LEU A 271 -1.41 -14.98 3.86
C LEU A 271 -1.88 -16.17 2.99
N GLU A 272 -2.62 -17.11 3.58
CA GLU A 272 -3.31 -18.18 2.87
C GLU A 272 -4.75 -17.72 2.62
N TYR A 273 -5.11 -17.50 1.36
CA TYR A 273 -6.46 -17.11 0.92
C TYR A 273 -7.29 -18.31 0.48
#